data_5aa7d8e89682c548855dd40f186f6334
#
_entry.id   5aa7d8e89682c548855dd40f186f6334
#
_cell.length_a   1.000
_cell.length_b   1.000
_cell.length_c   1.000
_cell.angle_alpha   90.00
_cell.angle_beta   90.00
_cell.angle_gamma   90.00
#
_symmetry.space_group_name_H-M   'P 1'
#
loop_
_entity.id
_entity.type
_entity.pdbx_description
1 polymer ?
#
loop_
_entity_poly.entity_id
_entity_poly.type
_entity_poly.pdbx_seq_one_letter_code
_entity_poly.pdbx_strand_id
1 'polypeptide(L)'
;MATSKQNKPVIRPLALAIMAIASTQAFAQEKAANDNTPLNLDAIVITGQPQGISKMKSSVSISTMSDEQITRTGATNAAEILRAIPGVRSESSGGEGNANLTVRGVPLSAGGSRYVQFQEDGLPILLFGDVAFGTADQFLRSDYNVDRLEVVRGGSASTLATNSPGGIVNFISKNGKDGGGALGMTMGLDHRQTRFDFDYGVKDDEKTYTHIGGFYRYGEGGPRDAGFNVENGGQLKASITREFDQGYVRLNFKGLNDKTPSLLPVPVYVQNGEIKQIPGIDPRNAFFITPSLQRDSTLTRDGGFNTASTRDGLAVKSTAMGVEAKFNLGQGWTLDEKFRWAENSGRFIALFPSGNGVAQDAAGNVTAFGPTFPGVLFNTSLDDLGNKVND
;
A
#
# COMPACT_ATOMS: atom_id res chain seq x y z
N MET A 1 42.58 20.95 16.44
CA MET A 1 42.17 21.21 15.04
C MET A 1 41.75 19.89 14.41
N ALA A 2 40.45 19.61 14.32
CA ALA A 2 39.92 18.43 13.69
C ALA A 2 39.15 18.88 12.45
N THR A 3 39.64 18.52 11.28
CA THR A 3 39.01 18.87 9.99
C THR A 3 37.82 17.97 9.70
N SER A 4 36.67 18.57 9.65
CA SER A 4 35.41 17.96 9.19
C SER A 4 35.52 17.62 7.69
N LYS A 5 35.47 16.34 7.35
CA LYS A 5 35.29 15.89 5.97
C LYS A 5 33.78 16.00 5.59
N GLN A 6 33.46 16.99 4.80
CA GLN A 6 32.15 17.05 4.12
C GLN A 6 32.04 15.91 3.08
N ASN A 7 31.12 14.98 3.30
CA ASN A 7 30.74 14.00 2.29
C ASN A 7 29.87 14.68 1.22
N LYS A 8 30.42 14.85 0.03
CA LYS A 8 29.67 15.28 -1.16
C LYS A 8 28.75 14.14 -1.61
N PRO A 9 27.48 14.40 -1.95
CA PRO A 9 26.61 13.38 -2.50
C PRO A 9 27.10 12.96 -3.89
N VAL A 10 27.43 11.70 -4.03
CA VAL A 10 27.74 11.10 -5.34
C VAL A 10 26.43 10.82 -6.04
N ILE A 11 26.05 11.66 -6.99
CA ILE A 11 24.93 11.38 -7.91
C ILE A 11 25.35 10.21 -8.77
N ARG A 12 24.69 9.07 -8.60
CA ARG A 12 25.01 7.85 -9.33
C ARG A 12 24.66 8.01 -10.83
N PRO A 13 25.47 7.48 -11.73
CA PRO A 13 25.32 7.68 -13.19
C PRO A 13 24.00 7.15 -13.77
N LEU A 14 23.25 6.34 -13.04
CA LEU A 14 21.94 5.82 -13.44
C LEU A 14 20.86 6.93 -13.53
N ALA A 15 20.93 7.96 -12.67
CA ALA A 15 19.98 9.08 -12.72
C ALA A 15 20.20 9.97 -13.96
N LEU A 16 21.44 10.10 -14.42
CA LEU A 16 21.79 10.85 -15.63
C LEU A 16 21.40 10.10 -16.91
N ALA A 17 21.46 8.77 -16.92
CA ALA A 17 21.04 7.96 -18.06
C ALA A 17 19.51 8.01 -18.29
N ILE A 18 18.71 8.07 -17.23
CA ILE A 18 17.25 8.20 -17.32
C ILE A 18 16.85 9.58 -17.84
N MET A 19 17.55 10.65 -17.45
CA MET A 19 17.30 11.99 -17.97
C MET A 19 17.71 12.18 -19.44
N ALA A 20 18.72 11.46 -19.91
CA ALA A 20 19.19 11.56 -21.31
C ALA A 20 18.23 10.84 -22.30
N ILE A 21 17.46 9.85 -21.85
CA ILE A 21 16.46 9.16 -22.68
C ILE A 21 15.17 9.99 -22.80
N ALA A 22 14.87 10.82 -21.80
CA ALA A 22 13.67 11.66 -21.78
C ALA A 22 13.74 12.87 -22.74
N SER A 23 14.91 13.22 -23.27
CA SER A 23 15.09 14.43 -24.08
C SER A 23 14.85 14.24 -25.59
N THR A 24 14.54 13.04 -26.08
CA THR A 24 14.48 12.80 -27.52
C THR A 24 13.09 12.59 -28.12
N GLN A 25 12.00 12.50 -27.35
CA GLN A 25 10.64 12.43 -27.92
C GLN A 25 9.57 13.06 -27.01
N ALA A 26 9.61 14.37 -26.79
CA ALA A 26 8.47 15.10 -26.27
C ALA A 26 7.59 15.63 -27.42
N PHE A 27 6.88 14.73 -28.09
CA PHE A 27 5.66 15.08 -28.81
C PHE A 27 4.50 14.45 -28.05
N ALA A 28 4.09 15.14 -26.98
CA ALA A 28 2.80 14.90 -26.36
C ALA A 28 1.72 15.31 -27.37
N GLN A 29 1.08 14.32 -27.96
CA GLN A 29 -0.16 14.54 -28.68
C GLN A 29 -1.22 14.80 -27.60
N GLU A 30 -1.55 16.07 -27.42
CA GLU A 30 -2.60 16.53 -26.51
C GLU A 30 -3.95 15.98 -27.01
N LYS A 31 -4.34 14.82 -26.47
CA LYS A 31 -5.68 14.30 -26.67
C LYS A 31 -6.61 15.16 -25.83
N ALA A 32 -7.32 16.07 -26.48
CA ALA A 32 -8.30 16.94 -25.83
C ALA A 32 -9.19 16.13 -24.89
N ALA A 33 -9.13 16.47 -23.61
CA ALA A 33 -10.02 15.90 -22.60
C ALA A 33 -11.44 16.34 -22.89
N ASN A 34 -12.20 15.51 -23.57
CA ASN A 34 -13.66 15.66 -23.61
C ASN A 34 -14.20 15.24 -22.23
N ASP A 35 -14.65 16.19 -21.45
CA ASP A 35 -15.20 16.05 -20.10
C ASP A 35 -16.53 15.25 -20.03
N ASN A 36 -16.93 14.67 -21.15
CA ASN A 36 -18.08 13.76 -21.26
C ASN A 36 -17.58 12.33 -21.58
N THR A 37 -16.73 11.76 -20.74
CA THR A 37 -16.49 10.32 -20.84
C THR A 37 -17.77 9.60 -20.38
N PRO A 38 -18.57 9.01 -21.27
CA PRO A 38 -19.77 8.28 -20.86
C PRO A 38 -19.33 7.17 -19.91
N LEU A 39 -20.08 6.96 -18.83
CA LEU A 39 -19.90 5.79 -17.98
C LEU A 39 -19.77 4.58 -18.88
N ASN A 40 -18.60 3.95 -18.94
CA ASN A 40 -18.42 2.77 -19.79
C ASN A 40 -19.20 1.59 -19.16
N LEU A 41 -20.47 1.49 -19.50
CA LEU A 41 -21.39 0.49 -19.00
C LEU A 41 -21.10 -0.89 -19.61
N ASP A 42 -20.35 -0.93 -20.70
CA ASP A 42 -19.93 -2.15 -21.40
C ASP A 42 -18.57 -2.68 -20.92
N ALA A 43 -17.99 -2.07 -19.89
CA ALA A 43 -16.75 -2.55 -19.31
C ALA A 43 -16.87 -4.03 -18.92
N ILE A 44 -15.97 -4.85 -19.46
CA ILE A 44 -15.90 -6.27 -19.14
C ILE A 44 -15.24 -6.41 -17.78
N VAL A 45 -15.94 -7.05 -16.85
CA VAL A 45 -15.44 -7.36 -15.51
C VAL A 45 -15.09 -8.84 -15.42
N ILE A 46 -13.99 -9.16 -14.77
CA ILE A 46 -13.50 -10.52 -14.61
C ILE A 46 -13.50 -10.97 -13.16
N THR A 47 -13.53 -10.04 -12.21
CA THR A 47 -13.47 -10.34 -10.79
C THR A 47 -14.79 -10.93 -10.30
N GLY A 48 -14.73 -12.06 -9.62
CA GLY A 48 -15.90 -12.71 -9.06
C GLY A 48 -16.84 -13.31 -10.13
N GLN A 49 -16.35 -13.58 -11.32
CA GLN A 49 -17.09 -14.19 -12.43
C GLN A 49 -16.29 -15.34 -13.04
N PRO A 50 -16.94 -16.46 -13.40
CA PRO A 50 -16.27 -17.58 -14.09
C PRO A 50 -15.74 -17.19 -15.48
N GLN A 51 -16.40 -16.22 -16.12
CA GLN A 51 -16.01 -15.66 -17.40
C GLN A 51 -16.21 -14.15 -17.37
N GLY A 52 -15.39 -13.42 -18.13
CA GLY A 52 -15.56 -11.97 -18.27
C GLY A 52 -16.93 -11.64 -18.85
N ILE A 53 -17.70 -10.81 -18.16
CA ILE A 53 -19.02 -10.36 -18.58
C ILE A 53 -19.09 -8.83 -18.55
N SER A 54 -19.99 -8.27 -19.35
CA SER A 54 -20.31 -6.85 -19.23
C SER A 54 -20.84 -6.55 -17.83
N LYS A 55 -20.34 -5.47 -17.23
CA LYS A 55 -20.77 -4.99 -15.90
C LYS A 55 -22.29 -4.88 -15.78
N MET A 56 -22.98 -4.46 -16.82
CA MET A 56 -24.43 -4.33 -16.85
C MET A 56 -25.17 -5.67 -16.81
N LYS A 57 -24.52 -6.76 -17.22
CA LYS A 57 -25.10 -8.11 -17.19
C LYS A 57 -24.70 -8.89 -15.92
N SER A 58 -23.82 -8.32 -15.09
CA SER A 58 -23.41 -8.95 -13.85
C SER A 58 -24.53 -8.89 -12.80
N SER A 59 -24.88 -10.04 -12.23
CA SER A 59 -25.78 -10.12 -11.06
C SER A 59 -25.07 -9.72 -9.76
N VAL A 60 -23.76 -9.57 -9.81
CA VAL A 60 -22.91 -9.22 -8.67
C VAL A 60 -22.67 -7.72 -8.63
N SER A 61 -22.70 -7.13 -7.44
CA SER A 61 -22.44 -5.70 -7.27
C SER A 61 -20.95 -5.39 -7.45
N ILE A 62 -20.57 -4.94 -8.63
CA ILE A 62 -19.18 -4.62 -8.98
C ILE A 62 -19.02 -3.12 -9.24
N SER A 63 -18.01 -2.51 -8.64
CA SER A 63 -17.50 -1.19 -8.99
C SER A 63 -16.18 -1.31 -9.74
N THR A 64 -15.97 -0.43 -10.71
CA THR A 64 -14.73 -0.37 -11.50
C THR A 64 -14.19 1.05 -11.47
N MET A 65 -12.87 1.21 -11.48
CA MET A 65 -12.16 2.47 -11.71
C MET A 65 -11.06 2.23 -12.73
N SER A 66 -10.98 3.07 -13.76
CA SER A 66 -9.86 3.05 -14.72
C SER A 66 -8.60 3.68 -14.12
N ASP A 67 -7.46 3.49 -14.78
CA ASP A 67 -6.20 4.13 -14.41
C ASP A 67 -6.30 5.66 -14.37
N GLU A 68 -7.00 6.28 -15.34
CA GLU A 68 -7.23 7.72 -15.31
C GLU A 68 -8.08 8.16 -14.10
N GLN A 69 -9.11 7.38 -13.75
CA GLN A 69 -9.91 7.68 -12.57
C GLN A 69 -9.09 7.54 -11.29
N ILE A 70 -8.25 6.51 -11.19
CA ILE A 70 -7.34 6.31 -10.06
C ILE A 70 -6.37 7.49 -9.96
N THR A 71 -5.74 7.86 -11.06
CA THR A 71 -4.79 8.99 -11.10
C THR A 71 -5.44 10.30 -10.70
N ARG A 72 -6.67 10.57 -11.14
CA ARG A 72 -7.43 11.78 -10.76
C ARG A 72 -7.73 11.87 -9.25
N THR A 73 -7.76 10.75 -8.52
CA THR A 73 -7.95 10.80 -7.06
C THR A 73 -6.74 11.35 -6.33
N GLY A 74 -5.57 11.36 -6.96
CA GLY A 74 -4.29 11.68 -6.31
C GLY A 74 -3.86 10.66 -5.26
N ALA A 75 -4.56 9.53 -5.18
CA ALA A 75 -4.30 8.50 -4.18
C ALA A 75 -2.99 7.76 -4.49
N THR A 76 -2.17 7.57 -3.46
CA THR A 76 -0.89 6.88 -3.56
C THR A 76 -0.94 5.45 -3.03
N ASN A 77 -2.00 5.08 -2.37
CA ASN A 77 -2.18 3.75 -1.77
C ASN A 77 -3.60 3.19 -1.98
N ALA A 78 -3.73 1.88 -1.82
CA ALA A 78 -4.98 1.17 -2.04
C ALA A 78 -6.12 1.68 -1.15
N ALA A 79 -5.84 2.05 0.10
CA ALA A 79 -6.86 2.52 1.03
C ALA A 79 -7.48 3.85 0.57
N GLU A 80 -6.68 4.75 0.04
CA GLU A 80 -7.15 6.04 -0.47
C GLU A 80 -7.98 5.86 -1.73
N ILE A 81 -7.56 5.02 -2.66
CA ILE A 81 -8.33 4.68 -3.87
C ILE A 81 -9.70 4.13 -3.48
N LEU A 82 -9.74 3.24 -2.50
CA LEU A 82 -10.98 2.59 -2.06
C LEU A 82 -11.97 3.54 -1.38
N ARG A 83 -11.55 4.70 -0.90
CA ARG A 83 -12.47 5.75 -0.41
C ARG A 83 -13.43 6.25 -1.48
N ALA A 84 -13.03 6.19 -2.74
CA ALA A 84 -13.88 6.59 -3.88
C ALA A 84 -14.91 5.52 -4.28
N ILE A 85 -14.86 4.31 -3.70
CA ILE A 85 -15.77 3.21 -4.04
C ILE A 85 -17.03 3.27 -3.17
N PRO A 86 -18.23 3.45 -3.75
CA PRO A 86 -19.45 3.48 -2.98
C PRO A 86 -19.68 2.21 -2.15
N GLY A 87 -20.02 2.38 -0.86
CA GLY A 87 -20.25 1.26 0.06
C GLY A 87 -18.99 0.62 0.63
N VAL A 88 -17.83 1.20 0.36
CA VAL A 88 -16.57 0.86 1.00
C VAL A 88 -16.17 2.02 1.93
N ARG A 89 -15.91 1.72 3.18
CA ARG A 89 -15.22 2.61 4.10
C ARG A 89 -13.78 2.14 4.23
N SER A 90 -12.86 3.02 3.94
CA SER A 90 -11.44 2.73 3.98
C SER A 90 -10.69 3.85 4.65
N GLU A 91 -9.78 3.52 5.56
CA GLU A 91 -8.94 4.48 6.25
C GLU A 91 -7.53 3.92 6.44
N SER A 92 -6.54 4.75 6.17
CA SER A 92 -5.12 4.45 6.33
C SER A 92 -4.53 5.17 7.54
N SER A 93 -5.28 5.22 8.64
CA SER A 93 -4.86 5.91 9.87
C SER A 93 -3.56 5.35 10.45
N GLY A 94 -3.28 4.07 10.25
CA GLY A 94 -2.03 3.43 10.63
C GLY A 94 -0.89 3.55 9.63
N GLY A 95 -1.12 4.23 8.52
CA GLY A 95 -0.17 4.32 7.40
C GLY A 95 -0.58 3.48 6.21
N GLU A 96 0.17 3.59 5.12
CA GLU A 96 -0.02 2.75 3.94
C GLU A 96 0.30 1.29 4.25
N GLY A 97 -0.55 0.36 3.79
CA GLY A 97 -0.39 -1.07 4.04
C GLY A 97 -0.85 -1.50 5.44
N ASN A 98 -1.60 -0.66 6.14
CA ASN A 98 -2.28 -1.00 7.38
C ASN A 98 -3.64 -0.31 7.42
N ALA A 99 -4.42 -0.56 6.39
CA ALA A 99 -5.72 0.06 6.22
C ALA A 99 -6.82 -0.69 6.97
N ASN A 100 -7.69 0.06 7.63
CA ASN A 100 -8.94 -0.45 8.14
C ASN A 100 -9.99 -0.39 7.04
N LEU A 101 -10.51 -1.54 6.64
CA LEU A 101 -11.43 -1.65 5.53
C LEU A 101 -12.71 -2.34 5.94
N THR A 102 -13.86 -1.72 5.64
CA THR A 102 -15.17 -2.34 5.79
C THR A 102 -16.02 -2.12 4.55
N VAL A 103 -16.79 -3.13 4.18
CA VAL A 103 -17.66 -3.13 3.02
C VAL A 103 -19.09 -3.42 3.47
N ARG A 104 -20.03 -2.54 3.11
CA ARG A 104 -21.46 -2.68 3.40
C ARG A 104 -21.80 -3.02 4.86
N GLY A 105 -21.04 -2.45 5.79
CA GLY A 105 -21.28 -2.63 7.23
C GLY A 105 -20.74 -3.95 7.81
N VAL A 106 -20.00 -4.75 7.05
CA VAL A 106 -19.24 -5.87 7.64
C VAL A 106 -18.29 -5.27 8.67
N PRO A 107 -18.29 -5.74 9.94
CA PRO A 107 -17.51 -5.14 11.00
C PRO A 107 -16.03 -5.04 10.65
N LEU A 108 -15.38 -3.97 11.12
CA LEU A 108 -13.93 -3.86 11.09
C LEU A 108 -13.32 -5.00 11.89
N SER A 109 -12.35 -5.69 11.29
CA SER A 109 -11.50 -6.57 12.07
C SER A 109 -10.48 -5.72 12.84
N ALA A 110 -10.07 -6.16 14.00
CA ALA A 110 -8.92 -5.60 14.66
C ALA A 110 -7.67 -5.84 13.80
N GLY A 111 -7.09 -4.78 13.25
CA GLY A 111 -5.85 -4.86 12.48
C GLY A 111 -6.02 -5.17 10.99
N GLY A 112 -6.81 -4.38 10.26
CA GLY A 112 -6.69 -4.33 8.81
C GLY A 112 -7.88 -4.81 7.99
N SER A 113 -7.61 -5.47 6.87
CA SER A 113 -8.56 -5.81 5.81
C SER A 113 -9.00 -7.29 5.82
N ARG A 114 -9.02 -7.93 6.96
CA ARG A 114 -9.22 -9.38 7.17
C ARG A 114 -10.41 -9.99 6.41
N TYR A 115 -11.50 -9.26 6.28
CA TYR A 115 -12.75 -9.75 5.66
C TYR A 115 -12.87 -9.41 4.18
N VAL A 116 -11.85 -8.80 3.60
CA VAL A 116 -11.80 -8.44 2.18
C VAL A 116 -10.57 -9.07 1.56
N GLN A 117 -10.75 -9.80 0.47
CA GLN A 117 -9.62 -10.37 -0.25
C GLN A 117 -9.04 -9.37 -1.23
N PHE A 118 -7.76 -9.06 -1.08
CA PHE A 118 -6.99 -8.33 -2.09
C PHE A 118 -6.39 -9.29 -3.11
N GLN A 119 -6.56 -8.93 -4.37
CA GLN A 119 -6.05 -9.67 -5.52
C GLN A 119 -5.20 -8.75 -6.42
N GLU A 120 -4.24 -9.35 -7.09
CA GLU A 120 -3.58 -8.81 -8.27
C GLU A 120 -3.82 -9.78 -9.42
N ASP A 121 -4.36 -9.29 -10.53
CA ASP A 121 -4.66 -10.06 -11.75
C ASP A 121 -5.54 -11.29 -11.51
N GLY A 122 -6.43 -11.20 -10.51
CA GLY A 122 -7.38 -12.28 -10.15
C GLY A 122 -6.85 -13.32 -9.18
N LEU A 123 -5.61 -13.21 -8.72
CA LEU A 123 -5.03 -14.11 -7.72
C LEU A 123 -4.86 -13.43 -6.36
N PRO A 124 -5.19 -14.09 -5.25
CA PRO A 124 -5.02 -13.53 -3.90
C PRO A 124 -3.57 -13.15 -3.63
N ILE A 125 -3.35 -12.01 -2.99
CA ILE A 125 -2.00 -11.59 -2.53
C ILE A 125 -1.57 -12.46 -1.36
N LEU A 126 -2.46 -12.69 -0.40
CA LEU A 126 -2.31 -13.66 0.67
C LEU A 126 -3.51 -14.61 0.67
N LEU A 127 -3.30 -15.88 1.00
CA LEU A 127 -4.35 -16.90 1.07
C LEU A 127 -5.22 -16.78 2.33
N PHE A 128 -4.81 -16.00 3.31
CA PHE A 128 -5.53 -15.74 4.56
C PHE A 128 -5.57 -14.24 4.83
N GLY A 129 -6.49 -13.82 5.70
CA GLY A 129 -6.77 -12.41 5.94
C GLY A 129 -5.62 -11.66 6.60
N ASP A 130 -4.96 -12.26 7.59
CA ASP A 130 -3.78 -11.68 8.23
C ASP A 130 -2.93 -12.75 8.94
N VAL A 131 -1.67 -12.40 9.19
CA VAL A 131 -0.76 -13.13 10.07
C VAL A 131 -0.03 -12.09 10.92
N ALA A 132 -0.32 -12.06 12.22
CA ALA A 132 0.36 -11.17 13.17
C ALA A 132 0.44 -9.72 12.67
N PHE A 133 -0.68 -9.13 12.28
CA PHE A 133 -0.81 -7.81 11.65
C PHE A 133 -0.21 -7.68 10.23
N GLY A 134 0.26 -8.77 9.65
CA GLY A 134 0.65 -8.84 8.24
C GLY A 134 -0.57 -9.05 7.36
N THR A 135 -1.16 -7.98 6.85
CA THR A 135 -2.34 -7.99 5.98
C THR A 135 -1.94 -7.91 4.50
N ALA A 136 -2.84 -8.31 3.60
CA ALA A 136 -2.54 -8.37 2.17
C ALA A 136 -2.20 -7.01 1.56
N ASP A 137 -2.79 -5.94 2.05
CA ASP A 137 -2.54 -4.57 1.59
C ASP A 137 -1.11 -4.09 1.87
N GLN A 138 -0.38 -4.72 2.81
CA GLN A 138 1.04 -4.42 3.02
C GLN A 138 1.91 -4.80 1.81
N PHE A 139 1.51 -5.81 1.04
CA PHE A 139 2.23 -6.30 -0.14
C PHE A 139 1.67 -5.76 -1.45
N LEU A 140 0.71 -4.87 -1.37
CA LEU A 140 0.09 -4.20 -2.51
C LEU A 140 0.53 -2.74 -2.57
N ARG A 141 0.94 -2.31 -3.75
CA ARG A 141 1.23 -0.90 -4.05
C ARG A 141 0.50 -0.48 -5.32
N SER A 142 -0.06 0.70 -5.29
CA SER A 142 -0.63 1.32 -6.48
C SER A 142 0.45 2.17 -7.17
N ASP A 143 0.63 1.95 -8.45
CA ASP A 143 1.53 2.69 -9.32
C ASP A 143 0.95 2.72 -10.75
N TYR A 144 1.69 3.22 -11.71
CA TYR A 144 1.26 3.32 -13.10
C TYR A 144 1.10 1.98 -13.83
N ASN A 145 1.48 0.85 -13.20
CA ASN A 145 1.18 -0.48 -13.74
C ASN A 145 -0.30 -0.86 -13.68
N VAL A 146 -1.10 -0.16 -12.88
CA VAL A 146 -2.53 -0.50 -12.72
C VAL A 146 -3.30 -0.01 -13.93
N ASP A 147 -3.97 -0.93 -14.63
CA ASP A 147 -4.91 -0.66 -15.71
C ASP A 147 -6.27 -0.25 -15.15
N ARG A 148 -6.77 -1.03 -14.21
CA ARG A 148 -8.03 -0.75 -13.53
C ARG A 148 -8.15 -1.48 -12.21
N LEU A 149 -9.09 -1.00 -11.41
CA LEU A 149 -9.55 -1.62 -10.19
C LEU A 149 -10.95 -2.19 -10.38
N GLU A 150 -11.18 -3.42 -9.93
CA GLU A 150 -12.49 -4.04 -9.83
C GLU A 150 -12.78 -4.38 -8.36
N VAL A 151 -13.94 -3.96 -7.85
CA VAL A 151 -14.35 -4.20 -6.46
C VAL A 151 -15.69 -4.89 -6.42
N VAL A 152 -15.70 -6.16 -6.02
CA VAL A 152 -16.91 -6.93 -5.74
C VAL A 152 -17.30 -6.70 -4.29
N ARG A 153 -18.54 -6.29 -4.05
CA ARG A 153 -19.03 -5.92 -2.73
C ARG A 153 -20.08 -6.90 -2.21
N GLY A 154 -19.77 -7.54 -1.10
CA GLY A 154 -20.72 -8.41 -0.37
C GLY A 154 -20.50 -9.90 -0.56
N GLY A 155 -21.41 -10.67 -0.01
CA GLY A 155 -21.26 -12.12 0.19
C GLY A 155 -21.13 -12.97 -1.07
N SER A 156 -21.58 -12.48 -2.24
CA SER A 156 -21.35 -13.17 -3.53
C SER A 156 -19.88 -13.26 -3.92
N ALA A 157 -19.02 -12.43 -3.34
CA ALA A 157 -17.57 -12.52 -3.50
C ALA A 157 -17.02 -13.88 -3.05
N SER A 158 -17.58 -14.47 -2.00
CA SER A 158 -17.15 -15.77 -1.46
C SER A 158 -17.45 -16.98 -2.37
N THR A 159 -18.19 -16.80 -3.43
CA THR A 159 -18.46 -17.87 -4.41
C THR A 159 -17.20 -18.23 -5.20
N LEU A 160 -16.33 -17.24 -5.47
CA LEU A 160 -15.12 -17.42 -6.27
C LEU A 160 -13.85 -16.98 -5.54
N ALA A 161 -13.94 -16.68 -4.25
CA ALA A 161 -12.82 -16.35 -3.41
C ALA A 161 -13.02 -16.85 -1.99
N THR A 162 -11.93 -17.21 -1.32
CA THR A 162 -11.92 -17.62 0.09
C THR A 162 -11.70 -16.40 0.98
N ASN A 163 -12.12 -16.49 2.24
CA ASN A 163 -11.85 -15.45 3.27
C ASN A 163 -12.28 -14.03 2.86
N SER A 164 -13.37 -13.91 2.12
CA SER A 164 -13.83 -12.64 1.54
C SER A 164 -15.31 -12.32 1.78
N PRO A 165 -15.84 -12.44 3.00
CA PRO A 165 -17.28 -12.20 3.24
C PRO A 165 -17.69 -10.75 2.96
N GLY A 166 -16.77 -9.80 3.06
CA GLY A 166 -17.00 -8.39 2.74
C GLY A 166 -16.86 -8.06 1.27
N GLY A 167 -16.02 -8.79 0.53
CA GLY A 167 -15.80 -8.51 -0.89
C GLY A 167 -14.41 -8.88 -1.39
N ILE A 168 -14.18 -8.58 -2.68
CA ILE A 168 -12.90 -8.74 -3.36
C ILE A 168 -12.48 -7.38 -3.91
N VAL A 169 -11.22 -7.03 -3.74
CA VAL A 169 -10.56 -5.87 -4.35
C VAL A 169 -9.47 -6.40 -5.28
N ASN A 170 -9.65 -6.26 -6.58
CA ASN A 170 -8.74 -6.79 -7.58
C ASN A 170 -8.11 -5.67 -8.40
N PHE A 171 -6.78 -5.54 -8.30
CA PHE A 171 -5.98 -4.64 -9.10
C PHE A 171 -5.52 -5.38 -10.35
N ILE A 172 -5.91 -4.87 -11.51
CA ILE A 172 -5.59 -5.47 -12.80
C ILE A 172 -4.45 -4.68 -13.43
N SER A 173 -3.42 -5.38 -13.83
CA SER A 173 -2.20 -4.79 -14.37
C SER A 173 -2.32 -4.52 -15.86
N LYS A 174 -1.66 -3.43 -16.33
CA LYS A 174 -1.42 -3.18 -17.74
C LYS A 174 -0.59 -4.32 -18.35
N ASN A 175 -0.80 -4.59 -19.61
CA ASN A 175 -0.16 -5.70 -20.31
C ASN A 175 0.71 -5.28 -21.51
N GLY A 176 0.71 -3.99 -21.85
CA GLY A 176 1.50 -3.43 -22.94
C GLY A 176 0.87 -3.52 -24.33
N LYS A 177 -0.34 -4.10 -24.45
CA LYS A 177 -1.01 -4.30 -25.76
C LYS A 177 -1.27 -2.98 -26.50
N ASP A 178 -1.63 -1.94 -25.75
CA ASP A 178 -1.95 -0.63 -26.33
C ASP A 178 -0.68 0.21 -26.61
N GLY A 179 0.47 -0.24 -26.14
CA GLY A 179 1.74 0.48 -26.28
C GLY A 179 1.78 1.79 -25.47
N GLY A 180 2.94 2.48 -25.52
CA GLY A 180 3.12 3.75 -24.84
C GLY A 180 3.35 3.62 -23.34
N GLY A 181 3.40 4.76 -22.64
CA GLY A 181 3.68 4.75 -21.22
C GLY A 181 3.60 6.14 -20.61
N ALA A 182 3.88 6.23 -19.30
CA ALA A 182 3.87 7.46 -18.55
C ALA A 182 5.07 7.56 -17.60
N LEU A 183 5.45 8.80 -17.31
CA LEU A 183 6.41 9.15 -16.27
C LEU A 183 5.75 10.14 -15.33
N GLY A 184 5.93 9.97 -14.04
CA GLY A 184 5.39 10.86 -13.03
C GLY A 184 6.38 11.15 -11.92
N MET A 185 6.24 12.34 -11.34
CA MET A 185 6.96 12.75 -10.14
C MET A 185 5.98 13.41 -9.18
N THR A 186 5.98 12.93 -7.95
CA THR A 186 5.19 13.51 -6.86
C THR A 186 6.14 14.03 -5.79
N MET A 187 5.88 15.24 -5.29
CA MET A 187 6.63 15.87 -4.22
C MET A 187 5.68 16.35 -3.13
N GLY A 188 6.00 16.08 -1.87
CA GLY A 188 5.30 16.69 -0.73
C GLY A 188 5.68 18.18 -0.61
N LEU A 189 4.66 19.03 -0.38
CA LEU A 189 4.88 20.47 -0.21
C LEU A 189 4.98 20.87 1.26
N ASP A 190 4.37 20.11 2.15
CA ASP A 190 4.30 20.34 3.60
C ASP A 190 5.12 19.30 4.41
N HIS A 191 5.64 18.29 3.74
CA HIS A 191 6.52 17.27 4.31
C HIS A 191 7.51 16.78 3.26
N ARG A 192 8.61 16.19 3.72
CA ARG A 192 9.64 15.66 2.80
C ARG A 192 9.18 14.34 2.21
N GLN A 193 8.74 14.37 0.97
CA GLN A 193 8.39 13.19 0.19
C GLN A 193 8.75 13.42 -1.27
N THR A 194 9.32 12.41 -1.90
CA THR A 194 9.54 12.38 -3.34
C THR A 194 9.25 10.98 -3.84
N ARG A 195 8.46 10.90 -4.91
CA ARG A 195 8.11 9.65 -5.56
C ARG A 195 8.23 9.81 -7.07
N PHE A 196 8.81 8.80 -7.72
CA PHE A 196 8.90 8.66 -9.16
C PHE A 196 8.12 7.43 -9.58
N ASP A 197 7.20 7.59 -10.51
CA ASP A 197 6.43 6.52 -11.12
C ASP A 197 6.76 6.43 -12.60
N PHE A 198 6.75 5.23 -13.15
CA PHE A 198 6.90 5.01 -14.58
C PHE A 198 6.17 3.74 -15.02
N ASP A 199 5.70 3.74 -16.24
CA ASP A 199 5.28 2.54 -16.95
C ASP A 199 5.56 2.68 -18.43
N TYR A 200 5.76 1.56 -19.12
CA TYR A 200 5.97 1.51 -20.54
C TYR A 200 5.53 0.17 -21.13
N GLY A 201 4.66 0.24 -22.12
CA GLY A 201 4.19 -0.89 -22.90
C GLY A 201 4.77 -0.86 -24.32
N VAL A 202 5.17 -2.02 -24.82
CA VAL A 202 5.68 -2.20 -26.18
C VAL A 202 4.90 -3.33 -26.84
N LYS A 203 4.49 -3.09 -28.08
CA LYS A 203 4.01 -4.13 -28.97
C LYS A 203 5.20 -4.56 -29.82
N ASP A 204 5.83 -5.68 -29.43
CA ASP A 204 7.06 -6.17 -30.06
C ASP A 204 6.79 -6.69 -31.49
N ASP A 205 5.65 -7.37 -31.67
CA ASP A 205 5.10 -7.78 -32.96
C ASP A 205 3.56 -7.81 -32.90
N GLU A 206 2.89 -8.28 -33.96
CA GLU A 206 1.41 -8.33 -33.99
C GLU A 206 0.78 -9.16 -32.88
N LYS A 207 1.51 -10.13 -32.34
CA LYS A 207 1.03 -11.11 -31.34
C LYS A 207 1.80 -11.09 -30.01
N THR A 208 2.89 -10.31 -29.92
CA THR A 208 3.72 -10.23 -28.71
C THR A 208 3.74 -8.82 -28.18
N TYR A 209 3.51 -8.66 -26.89
CA TYR A 209 3.62 -7.37 -26.23
C TYR A 209 4.18 -7.52 -24.82
N THR A 210 4.93 -6.51 -24.43
CA THR A 210 5.65 -6.45 -23.15
C THR A 210 5.23 -5.20 -22.40
N HIS A 211 5.16 -5.28 -21.09
CA HIS A 211 4.96 -4.15 -20.21
C HIS A 211 5.98 -4.17 -19.08
N ILE A 212 6.49 -3.00 -18.71
CA ILE A 212 7.34 -2.79 -17.56
C ILE A 212 6.94 -1.49 -16.86
N GLY A 213 6.93 -1.49 -15.56
CA GLY A 213 6.68 -0.27 -14.80
C GLY A 213 6.90 -0.45 -13.31
N GLY A 214 6.82 0.65 -12.59
CA GLY A 214 7.07 0.65 -11.17
C GLY A 214 7.17 2.05 -10.59
N PHE A 215 7.61 2.09 -9.35
CA PHE A 215 7.90 3.34 -8.67
C PHE A 215 9.10 3.21 -7.74
N TYR A 216 9.67 4.35 -7.40
CA TYR A 216 10.61 4.51 -6.29
C TYR A 216 10.25 5.75 -5.49
N ARG A 217 10.27 5.64 -4.16
CA ARG A 217 9.97 6.75 -3.27
C ARG A 217 10.94 6.84 -2.09
N TYR A 218 11.03 8.03 -1.53
CA TYR A 218 11.73 8.28 -0.27
C TYR A 218 11.17 9.54 0.40
N GLY A 219 11.19 9.56 1.72
CA GLY A 219 10.73 10.70 2.49
C GLY A 219 10.17 10.36 3.85
N GLU A 220 9.40 11.28 4.42
CA GLU A 220 8.78 11.12 5.74
C GLU A 220 7.44 10.39 5.68
N GLY A 221 6.87 10.21 4.50
CA GLY A 221 5.69 9.37 4.27
C GLY A 221 4.39 9.87 4.86
N GLY A 222 4.25 11.18 5.01
CA GLY A 222 3.02 11.79 5.48
C GLY A 222 3.23 13.09 6.24
N PRO A 223 2.16 13.68 6.75
CA PRO A 223 2.17 15.02 7.35
C PRO A 223 2.84 15.09 8.73
N ARG A 224 3.26 13.94 9.29
CA ARG A 224 3.95 13.92 10.59
C ARG A 224 5.45 14.06 10.40
N ASP A 225 6.05 14.94 11.18
CA ASP A 225 7.48 15.22 11.14
C ASP A 225 8.26 14.09 11.83
N ALA A 226 8.78 13.18 11.04
CA ALA A 226 9.61 12.09 11.52
C ALA A 226 11.08 12.49 11.70
N GLY A 227 11.53 13.58 11.06
CA GLY A 227 12.93 14.00 11.06
C GLY A 227 13.88 13.09 10.29
N PHE A 228 13.40 12.01 9.67
CA PHE A 228 14.18 11.07 8.86
C PHE A 228 13.30 10.41 7.79
N ASN A 229 13.93 9.75 6.80
CA ASN A 229 13.19 9.06 5.75
C ASN A 229 12.58 7.75 6.28
N VAL A 230 11.29 7.78 6.57
CA VAL A 230 10.49 6.61 6.96
C VAL A 230 10.03 5.84 5.73
N GLU A 231 9.61 6.54 4.70
CA GLU A 231 9.39 5.94 3.37
C GLU A 231 10.72 5.75 2.67
N ASN A 232 10.95 4.56 2.15
CA ASN A 232 12.09 4.30 1.29
C ASN A 232 11.93 2.96 0.58
N GLY A 233 11.83 2.97 -0.72
CA GLY A 233 11.74 1.76 -1.50
C GLY A 233 10.93 1.92 -2.75
N GLY A 234 10.47 0.78 -3.29
CA GLY A 234 9.72 0.79 -4.53
C GLY A 234 9.30 -0.58 -5.00
N GLN A 235 8.68 -0.59 -6.15
CA GLN A 235 8.16 -1.75 -6.85
C GLN A 235 8.59 -1.73 -8.31
N LEU A 236 8.85 -2.91 -8.85
CA LEU A 236 9.00 -3.16 -10.26
C LEU A 236 8.05 -4.29 -10.66
N LYS A 237 7.27 -4.10 -11.71
CA LYS A 237 6.47 -5.13 -12.36
C LYS A 237 6.85 -5.23 -13.82
N ALA A 238 6.80 -6.43 -14.36
CA ALA A 238 6.99 -6.67 -15.80
C ALA A 238 6.10 -7.82 -16.25
N SER A 239 5.67 -7.77 -17.50
CA SER A 239 4.95 -8.87 -18.14
C SER A 239 5.31 -8.99 -19.59
N ILE A 240 5.23 -10.22 -20.11
CA ILE A 240 5.29 -10.52 -21.55
C ILE A 240 4.11 -11.40 -21.91
N THR A 241 3.40 -11.02 -22.94
CA THR A 241 2.25 -11.76 -23.45
C THR A 241 2.48 -12.17 -24.89
N ARG A 242 2.19 -13.44 -25.18
CA ARG A 242 2.13 -13.97 -26.53
C ARG A 242 0.71 -14.38 -26.86
N GLU A 243 0.12 -13.81 -27.89
CA GLU A 243 -1.18 -14.20 -28.44
C GLU A 243 -1.00 -15.31 -29.48
N PHE A 244 -1.96 -16.20 -29.50
CA PHE A 244 -2.13 -17.28 -30.46
C PHE A 244 -3.52 -17.15 -31.06
N ASP A 245 -3.81 -17.87 -32.13
CA ASP A 245 -5.11 -17.79 -32.83
C ASP A 245 -6.29 -18.17 -31.89
N GLN A 246 -6.05 -19.02 -30.92
CA GLN A 246 -7.08 -19.51 -30.01
C GLN A 246 -6.97 -18.98 -28.56
N GLY A 247 -5.98 -18.13 -28.26
CA GLY A 247 -5.77 -17.65 -26.91
C GLY A 247 -4.46 -16.93 -26.70
N TYR A 248 -4.00 -16.90 -25.45
CA TYR A 248 -2.70 -16.28 -25.09
C TYR A 248 -2.05 -16.95 -23.90
N VAL A 249 -0.76 -16.72 -23.78
CA VAL A 249 0.03 -16.99 -22.58
C VAL A 249 0.71 -15.71 -22.15
N ARG A 250 0.67 -15.42 -20.84
CA ARG A 250 1.35 -14.28 -20.21
C ARG A 250 2.25 -14.74 -19.09
N LEU A 251 3.46 -14.22 -19.04
CA LEU A 251 4.37 -14.34 -17.90
C LEU A 251 4.39 -13.01 -17.15
N ASN A 252 4.34 -13.08 -15.84
CA ASN A 252 4.34 -11.91 -14.95
C ASN A 252 5.49 -12.00 -13.96
N PHE A 253 6.07 -10.85 -13.63
CA PHE A 253 7.07 -10.68 -12.59
C PHE A 253 6.71 -9.49 -11.70
N LYS A 254 6.96 -9.62 -10.40
CA LYS A 254 6.87 -8.54 -9.42
C LYS A 254 8.05 -8.59 -8.46
N GLY A 255 8.68 -7.45 -8.24
CA GLY A 255 9.65 -7.21 -7.17
C GLY A 255 9.20 -6.01 -6.35
N LEU A 256 8.98 -6.18 -5.07
CA LEU A 256 8.64 -5.13 -4.11
C LEU A 256 9.67 -5.14 -2.99
N ASN A 257 10.24 -3.99 -2.67
CA ASN A 257 11.05 -3.77 -1.48
C ASN A 257 10.80 -2.33 -1.03
N ASP A 258 9.92 -2.19 -0.06
CA ASP A 258 9.42 -0.88 0.31
C ASP A 258 9.14 -0.81 1.81
N LYS A 259 9.25 0.39 2.37
CA LYS A 259 8.86 0.67 3.74
C LYS A 259 8.08 1.96 3.85
N THR A 260 7.12 1.95 4.76
CA THR A 260 6.19 3.03 5.02
C THR A 260 6.12 3.31 6.51
N PRO A 261 5.71 4.50 6.93
CA PRO A 261 5.53 4.79 8.34
C PRO A 261 4.45 3.90 8.96
N SER A 262 4.64 3.50 10.20
CA SER A 262 3.58 3.02 11.06
C SER A 262 3.08 4.18 11.89
N LEU A 263 1.91 4.71 11.55
CA LEU A 263 1.33 5.88 12.20
C LEU A 263 0.41 5.41 13.32
N LEU A 264 0.76 5.72 14.56
CA LEU A 264 -0.05 5.41 15.72
C LEU A 264 -0.86 6.62 16.22
N PRO A 265 -1.95 6.40 16.95
CA PRO A 265 -2.68 7.46 17.61
C PRO A 265 -1.78 8.25 18.55
N VAL A 266 -1.93 9.56 18.53
CA VAL A 266 -1.24 10.47 19.44
C VAL A 266 -2.08 10.64 20.71
N PRO A 267 -1.49 10.58 21.92
CA PRO A 267 -2.23 10.78 23.14
C PRO A 267 -2.76 12.22 23.25
N VAL A 268 -3.95 12.33 23.75
CA VAL A 268 -4.62 13.58 24.07
C VAL A 268 -5.28 13.43 25.44
N TYR A 269 -5.66 14.51 26.12
CA TYR A 269 -6.46 14.42 27.33
C TYR A 269 -7.82 15.11 27.16
N VAL A 270 -8.78 14.71 27.95
CA VAL A 270 -10.11 15.31 27.97
C VAL A 270 -10.27 16.14 29.23
N GLN A 271 -10.60 17.41 29.09
CA GLN A 271 -10.88 18.32 30.18
C GLN A 271 -12.20 19.05 29.92
N ASN A 272 -13.13 18.95 30.83
CA ASN A 272 -14.47 19.54 30.73
C ASN A 272 -15.23 19.14 29.44
N GLY A 273 -15.05 17.90 28.98
CA GLY A 273 -15.66 17.40 27.74
C GLY A 273 -14.96 17.82 26.45
N GLU A 274 -13.90 18.60 26.51
CA GLU A 274 -13.10 19.01 25.36
C GLU A 274 -11.81 18.19 25.25
N ILE A 275 -11.45 17.82 24.03
CA ILE A 275 -10.17 17.17 23.73
C ILE A 275 -9.08 18.23 23.73
N LYS A 276 -8.07 18.04 24.55
CA LYS A 276 -6.93 18.96 24.72
C LYS A 276 -5.63 18.26 24.28
N GLN A 277 -4.75 19.04 23.72
CA GLN A 277 -3.39 18.64 23.40
C GLN A 277 -2.53 18.56 24.67
N ILE A 278 -1.72 17.50 24.77
CA ILE A 278 -0.70 17.41 25.82
C ILE A 278 0.35 18.51 25.57
N PRO A 279 0.72 19.30 26.58
CA PRO A 279 1.76 20.31 26.42
C PRO A 279 3.05 19.73 25.82
N GLY A 280 3.58 20.38 24.80
CA GLY A 280 4.78 19.91 24.09
C GLY A 280 4.56 18.85 22.99
N ILE A 281 3.33 18.33 22.83
CA ILE A 281 3.01 17.36 21.77
C ILE A 281 1.96 17.96 20.84
N ASP A 282 2.34 18.27 19.61
CA ASP A 282 1.37 18.60 18.56
C ASP A 282 0.81 17.29 17.96
N PRO A 283 -0.47 16.94 18.20
CA PRO A 283 -1.03 15.67 17.73
C PRO A 283 -1.12 15.57 16.21
N ARG A 284 -0.96 16.68 15.49
CA ARG A 284 -0.95 16.68 14.01
C ARG A 284 0.39 16.30 13.44
N ASN A 285 1.50 16.65 14.12
CA ASN A 285 2.85 16.50 13.62
C ASN A 285 3.69 15.48 14.41
N ALA A 286 3.24 15.08 15.62
CA ALA A 286 4.03 14.19 16.46
C ALA A 286 4.24 12.81 15.83
N PHE A 287 5.47 12.37 15.84
CA PHE A 287 5.91 11.05 15.45
C PHE A 287 6.64 10.39 16.62
N PHE A 288 6.18 9.22 17.08
CA PHE A 288 6.63 8.64 18.35
C PHE A 288 7.93 7.86 18.32
N ILE A 289 8.63 7.83 17.20
CA ILE A 289 9.94 7.21 17.17
C ILE A 289 10.96 8.26 17.63
N THR A 290 11.36 8.13 18.88
CA THR A 290 12.36 9.04 19.48
C THR A 290 13.78 8.65 19.09
N PRO A 291 14.73 9.59 19.14
CA PRO A 291 16.14 9.26 19.00
C PRO A 291 16.65 8.24 20.02
N SER A 292 16.02 8.18 21.20
CA SER A 292 16.42 7.30 22.29
C SER A 292 15.99 5.85 22.07
N LEU A 293 14.84 5.62 21.41
CA LEU A 293 14.32 4.29 21.10
C LEU A 293 14.55 3.95 19.62
N GLN A 294 15.72 3.44 19.30
CA GLN A 294 16.11 3.15 17.92
C GLN A 294 16.06 1.67 17.56
N ARG A 295 16.00 0.80 18.54
CA ARG A 295 16.04 -0.65 18.30
C ARG A 295 15.01 -1.37 19.13
N ASP A 296 14.37 -2.34 18.50
CA ASP A 296 13.53 -3.33 19.13
C ASP A 296 14.16 -4.70 18.97
N SER A 297 14.06 -5.54 20.00
CA SER A 297 14.63 -6.88 20.00
C SER A 297 13.60 -7.88 20.46
N THR A 298 13.41 -8.94 19.68
CA THR A 298 12.52 -10.04 20.00
C THR A 298 13.31 -11.35 20.12
N LEU A 299 12.88 -12.22 21.02
CA LEU A 299 13.41 -13.57 21.13
C LEU A 299 13.05 -14.40 19.90
N THR A 300 14.02 -15.08 19.36
CA THR A 300 13.82 -16.07 18.30
C THR A 300 13.50 -17.45 18.90
N ARG A 301 12.97 -18.35 18.08
CA ARG A 301 12.59 -19.71 18.50
C ARG A 301 13.73 -20.53 19.09
N ASP A 302 14.94 -20.26 18.64
CA ASP A 302 16.19 -20.91 19.07
C ASP A 302 16.86 -20.24 20.28
N GLY A 303 16.20 -19.26 20.89
CA GLY A 303 16.68 -18.54 22.06
C GLY A 303 17.64 -17.39 21.77
N GLY A 304 17.86 -17.07 20.51
CA GLY A 304 18.58 -15.87 20.08
C GLY A 304 17.72 -14.61 20.09
N PHE A 305 18.29 -13.52 19.59
CA PHE A 305 17.59 -12.24 19.44
C PHE A 305 17.54 -11.81 17.98
N ASN A 306 16.37 -11.39 17.53
CA ASN A 306 16.22 -10.65 16.29
C ASN A 306 16.03 -9.18 16.62
N THR A 307 16.91 -8.33 16.13
CA THR A 307 16.89 -6.89 16.39
C THR A 307 16.44 -6.15 15.13
N ALA A 308 15.45 -5.27 15.27
CA ALA A 308 14.94 -4.42 14.22
C ALA A 308 15.13 -2.93 14.57
N SER A 309 15.21 -2.08 13.55
CA SER A 309 15.13 -0.64 13.76
C SER A 309 13.66 -0.24 13.97
N THR A 310 13.39 0.53 15.01
CA THR A 310 12.05 1.12 15.21
C THR A 310 11.67 2.07 14.08
N ARG A 311 12.66 2.55 13.32
CA ARG A 311 12.49 3.41 12.14
C ARG A 311 12.04 2.66 10.89
N ASP A 312 11.97 1.32 10.94
CA ASP A 312 11.55 0.53 9.78
C ASP A 312 10.04 0.63 9.50
N GLY A 313 9.23 0.95 10.54
CA GLY A 313 7.78 1.05 10.37
C GLY A 313 7.19 -0.25 9.80
N LEU A 314 6.54 -0.14 8.65
CA LEU A 314 6.05 -1.27 7.85
C LEU A 314 7.04 -1.53 6.71
N ALA A 315 7.98 -2.44 6.92
CA ALA A 315 8.96 -2.82 5.91
C ALA A 315 8.56 -4.15 5.27
N VAL A 316 8.38 -4.18 3.97
CA VAL A 316 7.91 -5.35 3.23
C VAL A 316 8.79 -5.67 2.04
N LYS A 317 8.86 -6.97 1.72
CA LYS A 317 9.47 -7.49 0.50
C LYS A 317 8.54 -8.52 -0.11
N SER A 318 8.41 -8.48 -1.41
CA SER A 318 7.69 -9.51 -2.17
C SER A 318 8.42 -9.75 -3.48
N THR A 319 8.64 -11.02 -3.80
CA THR A 319 9.08 -11.45 -5.13
C THR A 319 8.06 -12.45 -5.64
N ALA A 320 7.51 -12.19 -6.81
CA ALA A 320 6.53 -13.08 -7.41
C ALA A 320 6.79 -13.30 -8.88
N MET A 321 6.45 -14.50 -9.34
CA MET A 321 6.43 -14.90 -10.74
C MET A 321 5.11 -15.62 -11.01
N GLY A 322 4.50 -15.34 -12.16
CA GLY A 322 3.22 -15.90 -12.53
C GLY A 322 3.12 -16.27 -13.99
N VAL A 323 2.19 -17.16 -14.24
CA VAL A 323 1.78 -17.56 -15.58
C VAL A 323 0.28 -17.44 -15.68
N GLU A 324 -0.20 -16.84 -16.76
CA GLU A 324 -1.63 -16.81 -17.10
C GLU A 324 -1.77 -17.38 -18.50
N ALA A 325 -2.73 -18.27 -18.70
CA ALA A 325 -3.02 -18.88 -19.99
C ALA A 325 -4.54 -18.94 -20.20
N LYS A 326 -4.99 -18.48 -21.37
CA LYS A 326 -6.39 -18.57 -21.73
C LYS A 326 -6.51 -19.04 -23.19
N PHE A 327 -7.26 -20.13 -23.38
CA PHE A 327 -7.44 -20.74 -24.70
C PHE A 327 -8.87 -21.17 -24.94
N ASN A 328 -9.37 -20.90 -26.11
CA ASN A 328 -10.60 -21.50 -26.62
C ASN A 328 -10.27 -22.86 -27.23
N LEU A 329 -10.76 -23.93 -26.61
CA LEU A 329 -10.49 -25.31 -27.03
C LEU A 329 -11.51 -25.82 -28.05
N GLY A 330 -12.44 -24.98 -28.50
CA GLY A 330 -13.51 -25.36 -29.40
C GLY A 330 -14.69 -26.04 -28.70
N GLN A 331 -15.80 -26.23 -29.42
CA GLN A 331 -17.02 -26.89 -28.91
C GLN A 331 -17.58 -26.28 -27.60
N GLY A 332 -17.33 -24.98 -27.36
CA GLY A 332 -17.77 -24.29 -26.14
C GLY A 332 -16.85 -24.44 -24.93
N TRP A 333 -15.72 -25.14 -25.07
CA TRP A 333 -14.75 -25.29 -24.00
C TRP A 333 -13.71 -24.15 -24.01
N THR A 334 -13.45 -23.61 -22.83
CA THR A 334 -12.38 -22.61 -22.58
C THR A 334 -11.51 -23.07 -21.45
N LEU A 335 -10.20 -23.02 -21.64
CA LEU A 335 -9.22 -23.12 -20.55
C LEU A 335 -8.88 -21.71 -20.07
N ASP A 336 -8.95 -21.46 -18.77
CA ASP A 336 -8.51 -20.22 -18.13
C ASP A 336 -7.70 -20.63 -16.89
N GLU A 337 -6.39 -20.48 -16.95
CA GLU A 337 -5.46 -20.92 -15.93
C GLU A 337 -4.60 -19.76 -15.47
N LYS A 338 -4.44 -19.63 -14.15
CA LYS A 338 -3.58 -18.63 -13.52
C LYS A 338 -2.76 -19.29 -12.41
N PHE A 339 -1.47 -19.13 -12.47
CA PHE A 339 -0.55 -19.59 -11.45
C PHE A 339 0.34 -18.45 -11.00
N ARG A 340 0.58 -18.35 -9.69
CA ARG A 340 1.57 -17.45 -9.12
C ARG A 340 2.31 -18.13 -7.98
N TRP A 341 3.62 -18.10 -8.06
CA TRP A 341 4.51 -18.31 -6.93
C TRP A 341 4.91 -16.96 -6.37
N ALA A 342 4.87 -16.82 -5.04
CA ALA A 342 5.28 -15.60 -4.36
C ALA A 342 5.97 -15.89 -3.03
N GLU A 343 7.04 -15.17 -2.77
CA GLU A 343 7.70 -15.10 -1.47
C GLU A 343 7.47 -13.72 -0.88
N ASN A 344 6.78 -13.69 0.26
CA ASN A 344 6.43 -12.47 0.98
C ASN A 344 7.07 -12.48 2.35
N SER A 345 7.72 -11.38 2.71
CA SER A 345 8.28 -11.17 4.04
C SER A 345 8.10 -9.73 4.48
N GLY A 346 8.04 -9.50 5.79
CA GLY A 346 7.85 -8.14 6.27
C GLY A 346 8.05 -8.00 7.76
N ARG A 347 8.04 -6.75 8.20
CA ARG A 347 8.05 -6.33 9.60
C ARG A 347 6.98 -5.30 9.82
N PHE A 348 6.32 -5.40 10.95
CA PHE A 348 5.43 -4.40 11.47
C PHE A 348 6.03 -3.89 12.78
N ILE A 349 6.67 -2.73 12.76
CA ILE A 349 7.25 -2.09 13.93
C ILE A 349 6.40 -0.89 14.29
N ALA A 350 5.74 -0.97 15.43
CA ALA A 350 4.88 0.08 15.92
C ALA A 350 4.97 0.18 17.45
N LEU A 351 5.02 1.40 17.95
CA LEU A 351 5.01 1.70 19.38
C LEU A 351 3.56 1.86 19.82
N PHE A 352 2.89 0.77 20.19
CA PHE A 352 1.53 0.82 20.69
C PHE A 352 1.49 1.41 22.08
N PRO A 353 0.75 2.52 22.31
CA PRO A 353 0.52 3.01 23.66
C PRO A 353 -0.27 1.94 24.42
N SER A 354 0.26 1.46 25.52
CA SER A 354 -0.44 0.54 26.41
C SER A 354 -0.90 1.28 27.65
N GLY A 355 -2.17 1.16 27.99
CA GLY A 355 -2.75 1.75 29.19
C GLY A 355 -4.07 2.48 28.91
N ASN A 356 -4.99 2.35 29.84
CA ASN A 356 -6.33 2.94 29.76
C ASN A 356 -6.40 4.35 30.35
N GLY A 357 -5.30 5.09 30.34
CA GLY A 357 -5.24 6.43 30.86
C GLY A 357 -4.17 6.62 31.93
N VAL A 358 -3.87 7.84 32.14
CA VAL A 358 -2.88 8.30 33.13
C VAL A 358 -3.66 8.76 34.34
N ALA A 359 -3.41 8.15 35.50
CA ALA A 359 -3.94 8.67 36.74
C ALA A 359 -3.16 9.93 37.14
N GLN A 360 -3.87 10.99 37.46
CA GLN A 360 -3.28 12.23 37.91
C GLN A 360 -3.70 12.47 39.38
N ASP A 361 -2.80 13.04 40.16
CA ASP A 361 -3.14 13.55 41.50
C ASP A 361 -3.90 14.89 41.38
N ALA A 362 -4.33 15.41 42.51
CA ALA A 362 -5.08 16.67 42.62
C ALA A 362 -4.26 17.88 42.10
N ALA A 363 -2.96 17.78 42.04
CA ALA A 363 -2.05 18.80 41.52
C ALA A 363 -1.80 18.65 40.01
N GLY A 364 -2.36 17.60 39.35
CA GLY A 364 -2.19 17.33 37.94
C GLY A 364 -0.93 16.51 37.58
N ASN A 365 -0.21 16.03 38.61
CA ASN A 365 0.96 15.19 38.34
C ASN A 365 0.54 13.78 37.92
N VAL A 366 1.25 13.20 37.01
CA VAL A 366 1.01 11.82 36.59
C VAL A 366 1.46 10.87 37.68
N THR A 367 0.53 10.10 38.24
CA THR A 367 0.78 9.22 39.39
C THR A 367 0.86 7.74 39.01
N ALA A 368 0.22 7.32 37.96
CA ALA A 368 0.31 5.94 37.44
C ALA A 368 -0.23 5.82 36.01
N PHE A 369 0.30 4.88 35.27
CA PHE A 369 -0.35 4.31 34.10
C PHE A 369 -1.21 3.14 34.57
N GLY A 370 -2.37 2.98 33.94
CA GLY A 370 -3.35 1.98 34.34
C GLY A 370 -2.78 0.56 34.53
N PRO A 371 -3.51 -0.30 35.20
CA PRO A 371 -2.99 -1.51 35.88
C PRO A 371 -2.53 -2.64 34.98
N THR A 372 -2.51 -2.47 33.67
CA THR A 372 -2.36 -3.58 32.74
C THR A 372 -0.94 -4.11 32.61
N PHE A 373 0.08 -3.35 33.01
CA PHE A 373 1.47 -3.80 32.97
C PHE A 373 2.30 -3.21 34.11
N PRO A 374 2.18 -3.77 35.33
CA PRO A 374 3.06 -3.37 36.43
C PRO A 374 4.50 -3.67 36.06
N GLY A 375 5.35 -2.64 35.97
CA GLY A 375 6.78 -2.76 35.71
C GLY A 375 7.22 -2.50 34.28
N VAL A 376 6.35 -2.14 33.36
CA VAL A 376 6.76 -1.63 32.05
C VAL A 376 7.10 -0.15 32.17
N LEU A 377 8.26 0.18 31.70
CA LEU A 377 8.94 1.48 31.75
C LEU A 377 8.22 2.59 30.96
N PHE A 378 7.04 2.98 31.40
CA PHE A 378 6.45 4.24 30.93
C PHE A 378 7.11 5.48 31.58
N ASN A 379 7.97 5.26 32.53
CA ASN A 379 8.76 6.30 33.15
C ASN A 379 9.61 7.07 32.14
N THR A 380 10.18 6.37 31.14
CA THR A 380 10.93 7.02 30.07
C THR A 380 10.05 7.96 29.25
N SER A 381 8.81 7.60 28.99
CA SER A 381 7.87 8.47 28.28
C SER A 381 7.47 9.72 29.09
N LEU A 382 7.48 9.62 30.41
CA LEU A 382 7.20 10.75 31.28
C LEU A 382 8.37 11.74 31.28
N ASP A 383 9.60 11.25 31.27
CA ASP A 383 10.79 12.10 31.16
C ASP A 383 10.83 12.77 29.80
N ASP A 384 10.50 12.07 28.75
CA ASP A 384 10.37 12.61 27.38
C ASP A 384 9.30 13.70 27.30
N LEU A 385 8.29 13.65 28.17
CA LEU A 385 7.27 14.69 28.32
C LEU A 385 7.73 15.83 29.24
N GLY A 386 8.97 15.81 29.71
CA GLY A 386 9.57 16.86 30.55
C GLY A 386 9.27 16.74 32.04
N ASN A 387 8.76 15.59 32.49
CA ASN A 387 8.41 15.40 33.92
C ASN A 387 9.55 14.81 34.74
N LYS A 388 10.75 14.77 34.29
CA LYS A 388 11.95 14.31 35.03
C LYS A 388 11.65 13.33 36.18
N VAL A 389 11.01 12.24 35.83
CA VAL A 389 10.53 11.27 36.81
C VAL A 389 11.66 10.35 37.26
N ASN A 390 12.77 10.35 36.58
CA ASN A 390 13.81 9.34 36.76
C ASN A 390 15.19 9.92 36.75
N ASP A 391 15.46 10.73 37.68
CA ASP A 391 16.86 11.03 37.99
C ASP A 391 17.47 9.92 38.87
#